data_27d7cd6edaf5e32aba8b769aad416d6b
#
_entry.id   27d7cd6edaf5e32aba8b769aad416d6b
#
_cell.length_a   1.000
_cell.length_b   1.000
_cell.length_c   1.000
_cell.angle_alpha   90.00
_cell.angle_beta   90.00
_cell.angle_gamma   90.00
#
_symmetry.space_group_name_H-M   'P 1'
#
loop_
_entity.id
_entity.type
_entity.pdbx_description
1 polymer ?
#
loop_
_entity_poly.entity_id
_entity_poly.type
_entity_poly.pdbx_seq_one_letter_code
_entity_poly.pdbx_strand_id
1 'polypeptide(L)'
;MTERIEFVLPYSPTVNTYWRRHGNTYFISEAGKRYRRDVALIVRQQRLKLNLSGRLAIKVIAEPPDKRRRDLDNILKAPLDALTHAGLLMDDEQFDEINIVRGQPVSGGRLGVKIYP
;
A
#
# COMPACT_ATOMS: atom_id res chain seq x y z
N MET A 1 -1.64 12.55 15.31
CA MET A 1 -0.76 11.40 15.53
C MET A 1 0.62 11.89 15.93
N THR A 2 1.10 11.44 17.08
CA THR A 2 2.41 11.83 17.59
C THR A 2 3.42 10.68 17.47
N GLU A 3 2.95 9.48 17.19
CA GLU A 3 3.78 8.30 17.15
C GLU A 3 3.78 7.66 15.77
N ARG A 4 4.82 6.88 15.53
CA ARG A 4 4.99 6.09 14.33
C ARG A 4 4.08 4.86 14.39
N ILE A 5 3.48 4.53 13.25
CA ILE A 5 2.69 3.31 13.08
C ILE A 5 3.48 2.37 12.17
N GLU A 6 3.65 1.12 12.59
CA GLU A 6 4.35 0.11 11.81
C GLU A 6 3.46 -1.11 11.62
N PHE A 7 3.43 -1.64 10.41
CA PHE A 7 2.67 -2.85 10.10
C PHE A 7 3.19 -3.48 8.81
N VAL A 8 2.70 -4.68 8.52
CA VAL A 8 3.10 -5.43 7.34
C VAL A 8 1.86 -5.66 6.47
N LEU A 9 2.02 -5.46 5.17
CA LEU A 9 0.99 -5.72 4.18
C LEU A 9 1.44 -6.83 3.23
N PRO A 10 0.47 -7.51 2.56
CA PRO A 10 0.83 -8.39 1.45
C PRO A 10 1.55 -7.61 0.35
N TYR A 11 2.39 -8.29 -0.40
CA TYR A 11 3.06 -7.67 -1.54
C TYR A 11 1.99 -7.20 -2.53
N SER A 12 2.16 -5.99 -3.06
CA SER A 12 1.12 -5.36 -3.86
C SER A 12 1.14 -5.81 -5.32
N PRO A 13 -0.02 -5.84 -5.99
CA PRO A 13 -0.03 -5.88 -7.45
C PRO A 13 0.57 -4.59 -8.01
N THR A 14 1.05 -4.65 -9.25
CA THR A 14 1.55 -3.46 -9.94
C THR A 14 0.39 -2.52 -10.26
N VAL A 15 0.70 -1.26 -10.53
CA VAL A 15 -0.31 -0.26 -10.89
C VAL A 15 -1.13 -0.72 -12.10
N ASN A 16 -0.49 -1.37 -13.08
CA ASN A 16 -1.17 -1.85 -14.29
C ASN A 16 -2.04 -3.08 -14.03
N THR A 17 -1.79 -3.83 -12.98
CA THR A 17 -2.60 -4.97 -12.56
C THR A 17 -3.73 -4.54 -11.62
N TYR A 18 -3.47 -3.53 -10.80
CA TYR A 18 -4.45 -3.00 -9.84
C TYR A 18 -5.60 -2.27 -10.54
N TRP A 19 -5.27 -1.47 -11.56
CA TRP A 19 -6.24 -0.72 -12.36
C TRP A 19 -6.39 -1.34 -13.74
N ARG A 20 -7.60 -1.32 -14.28
CA ARG A 20 -7.91 -1.71 -15.64
C ARG A 20 -8.49 -0.52 -16.39
N ARG A 21 -8.35 -0.54 -17.71
CA ARG A 21 -8.88 0.48 -18.59
C ARG A 21 -9.88 -0.12 -19.56
N HIS A 22 -11.02 0.56 -19.71
CA HIS A 22 -12.01 0.24 -20.74
C HIS A 22 -12.37 1.56 -21.45
N GLY A 23 -11.93 1.73 -22.69
CA GLY A 23 -12.05 3.01 -23.38
C GLY A 23 -11.28 4.10 -22.64
N ASN A 24 -11.96 5.18 -22.25
CA ASN A 24 -11.36 6.26 -21.46
C ASN A 24 -11.63 6.14 -19.96
N THR A 25 -12.23 5.03 -19.53
CA THR A 25 -12.59 4.82 -18.14
C THR A 25 -11.60 3.86 -17.48
N TYR A 26 -11.13 4.22 -16.27
CA TYR A 26 -10.32 3.35 -15.42
C TYR A 26 -11.19 2.78 -14.31
N PHE A 27 -10.98 1.51 -14.00
CA PHE A 27 -11.67 0.85 -12.90
C PHE A 27 -10.74 -0.13 -12.21
N ILE A 28 -11.07 -0.46 -10.95
CA ILE A 28 -10.27 -1.41 -10.18
C ILE A 28 -10.48 -2.83 -10.71
N SER A 29 -9.38 -3.57 -10.87
CA SER A 29 -9.41 -4.96 -11.32
C SER A 29 -9.87 -5.90 -10.20
N GLU A 30 -10.14 -7.17 -10.53
CA GLU A 30 -10.43 -8.17 -9.52
C GLU A 30 -9.24 -8.37 -8.57
N ALA A 31 -8.02 -8.36 -9.10
CA ALA A 31 -6.81 -8.42 -8.26
C ALA A 31 -6.73 -7.23 -7.33
N GLY A 32 -7.07 -6.03 -7.81
CA GLY A 32 -7.11 -4.83 -6.99
C GLY A 32 -8.17 -4.92 -5.89
N LYS A 33 -9.35 -5.42 -6.21
CA LYS A 33 -10.43 -5.61 -5.23
C LYS A 33 -10.01 -6.60 -4.14
N ARG A 34 -9.35 -7.70 -4.51
CA ARG A 34 -8.83 -8.65 -3.53
C ARG A 34 -7.79 -8.00 -2.63
N TYR A 35 -6.88 -7.22 -3.20
CA TYR A 35 -5.86 -6.53 -2.43
C TYR A 35 -6.50 -5.55 -1.42
N ARG A 36 -7.50 -4.78 -1.86
CA ARG A 36 -8.25 -3.88 -0.97
C ARG A 36 -8.89 -4.65 0.19
N ARG A 37 -9.49 -5.81 -0.09
CA ARG A 37 -10.10 -6.64 0.95
C ARG A 37 -9.07 -7.15 1.96
N ASP A 38 -7.92 -7.61 1.47
CA ASP A 38 -6.87 -8.12 2.34
C ASP A 38 -6.31 -7.01 3.24
N VAL A 39 -6.06 -5.85 2.67
CA VAL A 39 -5.57 -4.69 3.43
C VAL A 39 -6.62 -4.23 4.43
N ALA A 40 -7.89 -4.15 4.04
CA ALA A 40 -8.97 -3.76 4.94
C ALA A 40 -9.08 -4.71 6.13
N LEU A 41 -8.90 -6.01 5.91
CA LEU A 41 -8.93 -7.00 6.99
C LEU A 41 -7.78 -6.76 7.97
N ILE A 42 -6.57 -6.51 7.47
CA ILE A 42 -5.40 -6.24 8.32
C ILE A 42 -5.61 -4.95 9.13
N VAL A 43 -6.10 -3.90 8.48
CA VAL A 43 -6.38 -2.62 9.15
C VAL A 43 -7.38 -2.83 10.28
N ARG A 44 -8.43 -3.60 10.04
CA ARG A 44 -9.44 -3.89 11.06
C ARG A 44 -8.88 -4.75 12.19
N GLN A 45 -8.15 -5.83 11.87
CA GLN A 45 -7.59 -6.73 12.87
C GLN A 45 -6.59 -6.03 13.79
N GLN A 46 -5.80 -5.11 13.25
CA GLN A 46 -4.80 -4.39 14.01
C GLN A 46 -5.29 -3.05 14.56
N ARG A 47 -6.58 -2.77 14.41
CA ARG A 47 -7.23 -1.54 14.91
C ARG A 47 -6.57 -0.28 14.34
N LEU A 48 -6.30 -0.29 13.05
CA LEU A 48 -5.63 0.80 12.34
C LEU A 48 -6.58 1.67 11.53
N LYS A 49 -7.90 1.55 11.74
CA LYS A 49 -8.87 2.43 11.07
C LYS A 49 -8.90 3.78 11.77
N LEU A 50 -7.82 4.53 11.63
CA LEU A 50 -7.55 5.75 12.40
C LEU A 50 -8.00 7.01 11.70
N ASN A 51 -8.28 6.92 10.40
CA ASN A 51 -8.67 8.07 9.58
C ASN A 51 -7.72 9.26 9.81
N LEU A 52 -6.43 9.01 9.71
CA LEU A 52 -5.39 10.00 10.00
C LEU A 52 -5.57 11.24 9.15
N SER A 53 -5.41 12.40 9.77
CA SER A 53 -5.46 13.70 9.10
C SER A 53 -4.09 14.37 9.16
N GLY A 54 -3.95 15.47 8.40
CA GLY A 54 -2.70 16.23 8.39
C GLY A 54 -1.65 15.64 7.45
N ARG A 55 -0.47 16.26 7.45
CA ARG A 55 0.63 15.85 6.58
C ARG A 55 1.38 14.71 7.23
N LEU A 56 1.80 13.74 6.41
CA LEU A 56 2.41 12.50 6.87
C LEU A 56 3.60 12.13 6.00
N ALA A 57 4.41 11.22 6.50
CA ALA A 57 5.49 10.58 5.75
C ALA A 57 5.29 9.06 5.80
N ILE A 58 5.74 8.37 4.76
CA ILE A 58 5.67 6.92 4.70
C ILE A 58 7.00 6.33 4.25
N LYS A 59 7.38 5.24 4.88
CA LYS A 59 8.52 4.43 4.46
C LYS A 59 8.06 3.01 4.20
N VAL A 60 8.41 2.48 3.03
CA VAL A 60 8.04 1.13 2.62
C VAL A 60 9.30 0.33 2.32
N ILE A 61 9.41 -0.86 2.90
CA ILE A 61 10.43 -1.83 2.54
C ILE A 61 9.72 -2.92 1.75
N ALA A 62 10.04 -3.01 0.46
CA ALA A 62 9.40 -3.96 -0.45
C ALA A 62 10.24 -5.22 -0.52
N GLU A 63 9.77 -6.30 0.10
CA GLU A 63 10.42 -7.60 0.05
C GLU A 63 9.67 -8.47 -0.95
N PRO A 64 10.19 -8.60 -2.20
CA PRO A 64 9.44 -9.27 -3.27
C PRO A 64 9.37 -10.79 -3.05
N PRO A 65 8.42 -11.48 -3.70
CA PRO A 65 8.29 -12.93 -3.53
C PRO A 65 9.39 -13.74 -4.22
N ASP A 66 10.12 -13.11 -5.15
CA ASP A 66 11.19 -13.76 -5.90
C ASP A 66 12.12 -12.70 -6.48
N LYS A 67 13.10 -13.11 -7.28
CA LYS A 67 14.13 -12.21 -7.86
C LYS A 67 13.75 -11.66 -9.22
N ARG A 68 12.50 -11.82 -9.67
CA ARG A 68 12.08 -11.24 -10.95
C ARG A 68 12.21 -9.72 -10.93
N ARG A 69 12.46 -9.19 -12.11
CA ARG A 69 12.58 -7.74 -12.29
C ARG A 69 11.25 -7.06 -11.98
N ARG A 70 11.30 -6.05 -11.11
CA ARG A 70 10.13 -5.24 -10.74
C ARG A 70 10.58 -3.81 -10.49
N ASP A 71 9.76 -2.85 -10.90
CA ASP A 71 10.00 -1.45 -10.65
C ASP A 71 9.32 -1.04 -9.34
N LEU A 72 10.06 -0.39 -8.46
CA LEU A 72 9.54 -0.01 -7.14
C LEU A 72 8.36 0.96 -7.22
N ASP A 73 8.39 1.91 -8.16
CA ASP A 73 7.31 2.88 -8.28
C ASP A 73 5.98 2.23 -8.68
N ASN A 74 6.02 1.12 -9.39
CA ASN A 74 4.82 0.43 -9.86
C ASN A 74 4.05 -0.28 -8.75
N ILE A 75 4.64 -0.46 -7.58
CA ILE A 75 3.99 -1.19 -6.48
C ILE A 75 3.48 -0.27 -5.37
N LEU A 76 3.67 1.04 -5.47
CA LEU A 76 3.24 1.99 -4.46
C LEU A 76 1.76 2.33 -4.51
N LYS A 77 1.20 2.41 -5.71
CA LYS A 77 -0.17 2.92 -5.87
C LYS A 77 -1.20 2.02 -5.17
N ALA A 78 -1.05 0.72 -5.29
CA ALA A 78 -2.00 -0.22 -4.71
C ALA A 78 -2.05 -0.12 -3.17
N PRO A 79 -0.94 -0.17 -2.42
CA PRO A 79 -1.02 -0.06 -0.98
C PRO A 79 -1.52 1.30 -0.50
N LEU A 80 -1.13 2.41 -1.14
CA LEU A 80 -1.61 3.72 -0.75
C LEU A 80 -3.11 3.85 -0.96
N ASP A 81 -3.62 3.40 -2.10
CA ASP A 81 -5.05 3.40 -2.38
C ASP A 81 -5.81 2.47 -1.42
N ALA A 82 -5.28 1.27 -1.18
CA ALA A 82 -5.93 0.30 -0.31
C ALA A 82 -6.00 0.79 1.14
N LEU A 83 -4.95 1.44 1.65
CA LEU A 83 -4.95 2.01 3.00
C LEU A 83 -5.94 3.17 3.13
N THR A 84 -6.06 3.99 2.10
CA THR A 84 -7.06 5.07 2.06
C THR A 84 -8.46 4.47 2.08
N HIS A 85 -8.71 3.50 1.23
CA HIS A 85 -10.00 2.82 1.15
C HIS A 85 -10.36 2.12 2.46
N ALA A 86 -9.38 1.55 3.16
CA ALA A 86 -9.58 0.85 4.43
C ALA A 86 -9.82 1.79 5.61
N GLY A 87 -9.57 3.08 5.47
CA GLY A 87 -9.82 4.06 6.52
C GLY A 87 -8.64 4.34 7.45
N LEU A 88 -7.43 3.91 7.12
CA LEU A 88 -6.24 4.33 7.87
C LEU A 88 -5.94 5.80 7.60
N LEU A 89 -6.09 6.22 6.35
CA LEU A 89 -5.82 7.57 5.86
C LEU A 89 -7.09 8.21 5.34
N MET A 90 -7.13 9.52 5.32
CA MET A 90 -8.18 10.25 4.61
C MET A 90 -7.91 10.27 3.10
N ASP A 91 -6.65 10.47 2.71
CA ASP A 91 -6.26 10.53 1.30
C ASP A 91 -4.75 10.32 1.21
N ASP A 92 -4.30 9.60 0.19
CA ASP A 92 -2.87 9.37 -0.03
C ASP A 92 -2.11 10.66 -0.43
N GLU A 93 -2.81 11.73 -0.79
CA GLU A 93 -2.24 13.05 -1.01
C GLU A 93 -1.60 13.62 0.26
N GLN A 94 -1.95 13.09 1.43
CA GLN A 94 -1.39 13.52 2.72
C GLN A 94 0.12 13.31 2.84
N PHE A 95 0.71 12.44 2.03
CA PHE A 95 2.13 12.14 2.15
C PHE A 95 2.99 13.21 1.50
N ASP A 96 3.74 13.94 2.32
CA ASP A 96 4.75 14.91 1.87
C ASP A 96 6.07 14.23 1.58
N GLU A 97 6.28 13.04 2.12
CA GLU A 97 7.51 12.27 1.93
C GLU A 97 7.16 10.81 1.74
N ILE A 98 7.69 10.24 0.66
CA ILE A 98 7.54 8.81 0.36
C ILE A 98 8.93 8.23 0.13
N ASN A 99 9.27 7.23 0.93
CA ASN A 99 10.53 6.50 0.79
C ASN A 99 10.21 5.04 0.57
N ILE A 100 10.69 4.47 -0.53
CA ILE A 100 10.54 3.05 -0.80
C ILE A 100 11.90 2.44 -1.14
N VAL A 101 12.22 1.32 -0.52
CA VAL A 101 13.45 0.60 -0.77
C VAL A 101 13.14 -0.86 -1.02
N ARG A 102 14.02 -1.50 -1.80
CA ARG A 102 13.91 -2.94 -2.08
C ARG A 102 14.66 -3.72 -1.01
N GLY A 103 13.95 -4.63 -0.35
CA GLY A 103 14.55 -5.57 0.57
C GLY A 103 14.89 -6.88 -0.12
N GLN A 104 15.28 -7.86 0.66
CA GLN A 104 15.58 -9.20 0.17
C GLN A 104 14.27 -9.94 -0.17
N PRO A 105 14.29 -10.86 -1.14
CA PRO A 105 13.12 -11.69 -1.42
C PRO A 105 12.72 -12.52 -0.22
N VAL A 106 11.40 -12.62 0.00
CA VAL A 106 10.82 -13.52 1.01
C VAL A 106 9.70 -14.31 0.35
N SER A 107 9.48 -15.52 0.85
CA SER A 107 8.40 -16.36 0.32
C SER A 107 7.06 -15.66 0.40
N GLY A 108 6.34 -15.58 -0.73
CA GLY A 108 5.06 -14.88 -0.82
C GLY A 108 5.16 -13.37 -0.93
N GLY A 109 6.32 -12.78 -0.62
CA GLY A 109 6.51 -11.33 -0.64
C GLY A 109 5.79 -10.61 0.50
N ARG A 110 6.22 -9.40 0.81
CA ARG A 110 5.53 -8.54 1.78
C ARG A 110 6.03 -7.10 1.68
N LEU A 111 5.26 -6.19 2.24
CA LEU A 111 5.64 -4.79 2.37
C LEU A 111 5.71 -4.45 3.86
N GLY A 112 6.88 -3.98 4.32
CA GLY A 112 6.99 -3.40 5.65
C GLY A 112 6.68 -1.91 5.57
N VAL A 113 5.73 -1.43 6.34
CA VAL A 113 5.22 -0.06 6.23
C VAL A 113 5.39 0.68 7.54
N LYS A 114 5.92 1.91 7.45
CA LYS A 114 5.98 2.86 8.57
C LYS A 114 5.33 4.15 8.14
N ILE A 115 4.39 4.65 8.95
CA ILE A 115 3.74 5.95 8.72
C ILE A 115 3.98 6.82 9.95
N TYR A 116 4.38 8.07 9.72
CA TYR A 116 4.69 9.01 10.81
C TYR A 116 4.42 10.45 10.38
N PRO A 117 4.21 11.35 11.34
CA PRO A 117 3.98 12.77 11.05
C PRO A 117 5.24 13.49 10.55
#